data_7c4a993963a1ba8906a7a999a754be76
#
_entry.id   7c4a993963a1ba8906a7a999a754be76
#
_cell.length_a   1.000
_cell.length_b   1.000
_cell.length_c   1.000
_cell.angle_alpha   90.00
_cell.angle_beta   90.00
_cell.angle_gamma   90.00
#
_symmetry.space_group_name_H-M   'P 1'
#
loop_
_entity.id
_entity.type
_entity.pdbx_description
1 polymer ?
#
loop_
_entity_poly.entity_id
_entity_poly.type
_entity_poly.pdbx_seq_one_letter_code
_entity_poly.pdbx_strand_id
1 'polypeptide(L)'
;MRNPTPADNNRLALTAVATQLGIMFIGAILPTPLYPLYRQAFGFSGVTLTLIYATYVLGNLTALLFFGRLADQIGRRPASLPAVAVGIASAVIFAAAQGTGWLFVARGVSGFSTGLASGAATAWIAELYAGNDKSRAARVASAANFFGCAAGPLIGGVFAQFAPAPLRLAYLAYLVLLCGAAGAIFVPR
;
A
#
# COMPACT_ATOMS: atom_id res chain seq x y z
N MET A 1 23.88 22.90 -14.14
CA MET A 1 22.72 22.01 -13.76
C MET A 1 21.55 22.40 -14.64
N ARG A 2 20.99 21.47 -15.45
CA ARG A 2 19.83 21.76 -16.31
C ARG A 2 18.58 21.84 -15.42
N ASN A 3 17.84 22.93 -15.50
CA ASN A 3 16.51 22.98 -14.89
C ASN A 3 15.61 21.92 -15.55
N PRO A 4 14.91 21.09 -14.79
CA PRO A 4 14.03 20.06 -15.34
C PRO A 4 12.93 20.71 -16.18
N THR A 5 12.65 20.12 -17.34
CA THR A 5 11.56 20.56 -18.20
C THR A 5 10.21 20.15 -17.62
N PRO A 6 9.10 20.80 -17.98
CA PRO A 6 7.76 20.38 -17.53
C PRO A 6 7.43 18.91 -17.84
N ALA A 7 7.97 18.38 -18.94
CA ALA A 7 7.83 16.97 -19.32
C ALA A 7 8.61 16.03 -18.38
N ASP A 8 9.78 16.46 -17.89
CA ASP A 8 10.60 15.68 -16.95
C ASP A 8 9.91 15.65 -15.57
N ASN A 9 9.33 16.76 -15.12
CA ASN A 9 8.59 16.84 -13.87
C ASN A 9 7.35 15.92 -13.89
N ASN A 10 6.61 15.84 -15.01
CA ASN A 10 5.47 14.93 -15.15
C ASN A 10 5.90 13.46 -15.13
N ARG A 11 7.02 13.10 -15.73
CA ARG A 11 7.56 11.73 -15.68
C ARG A 11 8.01 11.36 -14.26
N LEU A 12 8.68 12.25 -13.55
CA LEU A 12 9.07 12.03 -12.16
C LEU A 12 7.86 11.87 -11.24
N ALA A 13 6.84 12.71 -11.39
CA ALA A 13 5.60 12.59 -10.64
C ALA A 13 4.88 11.26 -10.93
N LEU A 14 4.81 10.85 -12.21
CA LEU A 14 4.20 9.60 -12.61
C LEU A 14 4.91 8.38 -12.00
N THR A 15 6.25 8.35 -12.06
CA THR A 15 7.03 7.26 -11.47
C THR A 15 6.87 7.21 -9.95
N ALA A 16 6.89 8.36 -9.28
CA ALA A 16 6.70 8.44 -7.82
C ALA A 16 5.33 7.89 -7.41
N VAL A 17 4.25 8.30 -8.09
CA VAL A 17 2.89 7.87 -7.77
C VAL A 17 2.66 6.39 -8.09
N ALA A 18 3.16 5.92 -9.24
CA ALA A 18 3.05 4.51 -9.61
C ALA A 18 3.85 3.61 -8.64
N THR A 19 5.05 4.05 -8.23
CA THR A 19 5.85 3.35 -7.22
C THR A 19 5.13 3.32 -5.87
N GLN A 20 4.58 4.45 -5.42
CA GLN A 20 3.78 4.50 -4.20
C GLN A 20 2.62 3.49 -4.27
N LEU A 21 1.85 3.49 -5.36
CA LEU A 21 0.71 2.58 -5.53
C LEU A 21 1.18 1.11 -5.45
N GLY A 22 2.26 0.76 -6.14
CA GLY A 22 2.85 -0.58 -6.07
C GLY A 22 3.27 -0.97 -4.64
N ILE A 23 3.93 -0.07 -3.91
CA ILE A 23 4.34 -0.31 -2.51
C ILE A 23 3.13 -0.52 -1.60
N MET A 24 2.04 0.23 -1.78
CA MET A 24 0.81 0.04 -1.01
C MET A 24 0.20 -1.34 -1.26
N PHE A 25 0.21 -1.84 -2.50
CA PHE A 25 -0.25 -3.20 -2.83
C PHE A 25 0.71 -4.30 -2.36
N ILE A 26 2.02 -4.03 -2.29
CA ILE A 26 2.97 -4.93 -1.59
C ILE A 26 2.48 -5.16 -0.16
N GLY A 27 2.22 -4.10 0.60
CA GLY A 27 1.76 -4.19 1.99
C GLY A 27 0.40 -4.86 2.15
N ALA A 28 -0.49 -4.71 1.18
CA ALA A 28 -1.79 -5.37 1.18
C ALA A 28 -1.67 -6.91 1.15
N ILE A 29 -0.70 -7.45 0.42
CA ILE A 29 -0.56 -8.89 0.17
C ILE A 29 0.61 -9.53 0.95
N LEU A 30 1.60 -8.75 1.37
CA LEU A 30 2.77 -9.19 2.15
C LEU A 30 2.42 -10.07 3.38
N PRO A 31 1.33 -9.83 4.16
CA PRO A 31 0.99 -10.70 5.29
C PRO A 31 0.55 -12.11 4.90
N THR A 32 0.18 -12.35 3.63
CA THR A 32 -0.39 -13.62 3.18
C THR A 32 0.51 -14.83 3.50
N PRO A 33 1.79 -14.88 3.12
CA PRO A 33 2.66 -16.00 3.45
C PRO A 33 3.07 -16.03 4.94
N LEU A 34 2.83 -14.97 5.71
CA LEU A 34 3.13 -14.91 7.14
C LEU A 34 1.99 -15.48 8.01
N TYR A 35 0.77 -15.64 7.47
CA TYR A 35 -0.36 -16.15 8.25
C TYR A 35 -0.18 -17.56 8.82
N PRO A 36 0.47 -18.52 8.15
CA PRO A 36 0.79 -19.80 8.77
C PRO A 36 1.61 -19.66 10.05
N LEU A 37 2.59 -18.73 10.07
CA LEU A 37 3.41 -18.44 11.25
C LEU A 37 2.60 -17.76 12.36
N TYR A 38 1.74 -16.79 12.03
CA TYR A 38 0.81 -16.20 12.99
C TYR A 38 -0.15 -17.23 13.58
N ARG A 39 -0.64 -18.15 12.74
CA ARG A 39 -1.53 -19.22 13.17
C ARG A 39 -0.85 -20.18 14.14
N GLN A 40 0.43 -20.51 13.90
CA GLN A 40 1.23 -21.31 14.83
C GLN A 40 1.47 -20.56 16.15
N ALA A 41 1.73 -19.26 16.09
CA ALA A 41 2.03 -18.45 17.27
C ALA A 41 0.79 -18.15 18.13
N PHE A 42 -0.37 -17.91 17.51
CA PHE A 42 -1.59 -17.44 18.20
C PHE A 42 -2.73 -18.45 18.27
N GLY A 43 -2.61 -19.62 17.63
CA GLY A 43 -3.55 -20.75 17.75
C GLY A 43 -4.94 -20.52 17.14
N PHE A 44 -5.12 -19.59 16.18
CA PHE A 44 -6.44 -19.31 15.60
C PHE A 44 -6.85 -20.28 14.48
N SER A 45 -8.17 -20.39 14.24
CA SER A 45 -8.76 -21.29 13.25
C SER A 45 -8.68 -20.76 11.82
N GLY A 46 -8.98 -21.62 10.82
CA GLY A 46 -9.13 -21.20 9.42
C GLY A 46 -10.27 -20.22 9.22
N VAL A 47 -11.37 -20.37 9.97
CA VAL A 47 -12.49 -19.41 9.93
C VAL A 47 -12.04 -18.04 10.41
N THR A 48 -11.27 -17.98 11.50
CA THR A 48 -10.69 -16.72 12.00
C THR A 48 -9.79 -16.07 10.96
N LEU A 49 -9.00 -16.84 10.22
CA LEU A 49 -8.19 -16.33 9.12
C LEU A 49 -9.06 -15.66 8.04
N THR A 50 -10.16 -16.31 7.65
CA THR A 50 -11.10 -15.74 6.67
C THR A 50 -11.70 -14.43 7.17
N LEU A 51 -12.05 -14.34 8.44
CA LEU A 51 -12.56 -13.11 9.06
C LEU A 51 -11.51 -11.99 9.10
N ILE A 52 -10.24 -12.33 9.33
CA ILE A 52 -9.13 -11.37 9.25
C ILE A 52 -9.01 -10.80 7.81
N TYR A 53 -9.15 -11.63 6.77
CA TYR A 53 -9.20 -11.14 5.38
C TYR A 53 -10.44 -10.27 5.13
N ALA A 54 -11.58 -10.61 5.70
CA ALA A 54 -12.80 -9.81 5.56
C ALA A 54 -12.66 -8.41 6.15
N THR A 55 -11.94 -8.24 7.28
CA THR A 55 -11.68 -6.89 7.84
C THR A 55 -10.84 -6.02 6.91
N TYR A 56 -9.92 -6.58 6.13
CA TYR A 56 -9.21 -5.84 5.10
C TYR A 56 -10.20 -5.29 4.04
N VAL A 57 -11.11 -6.14 3.57
CA VAL A 57 -12.10 -5.73 2.57
C VAL A 57 -13.01 -4.63 3.12
N LEU A 58 -13.46 -4.77 4.38
CA LEU A 58 -14.28 -3.74 5.03
C LEU A 58 -13.52 -2.41 5.16
N GLY A 59 -12.26 -2.43 5.57
CA GLY A 59 -11.41 -1.24 5.63
C GLY A 59 -11.25 -0.57 4.26
N ASN A 60 -10.99 -1.36 3.22
CA ASN A 60 -10.83 -0.88 1.85
C ASN A 60 -12.13 -0.25 1.31
N LEU A 61 -13.27 -0.93 1.48
CA LEU A 61 -14.57 -0.41 1.08
C LEU A 61 -14.92 0.88 1.82
N THR A 62 -14.66 0.94 3.13
CA THR A 62 -14.88 2.14 3.93
C THR A 62 -14.08 3.32 3.36
N ALA A 63 -12.80 3.12 3.04
CA ALA A 63 -11.98 4.17 2.44
C ALA A 63 -12.54 4.63 1.07
N LEU A 64 -12.90 3.70 0.21
CA LEU A 64 -13.41 4.02 -1.13
C LEU A 64 -14.77 4.72 -1.10
N LEU A 65 -15.70 4.27 -0.24
CA LEU A 65 -17.05 4.82 -0.17
C LEU A 65 -17.07 6.21 0.48
N PHE A 66 -16.34 6.41 1.57
CA PHE A 66 -16.42 7.66 2.33
C PHE A 66 -15.32 8.66 1.97
N PHE A 67 -14.17 8.18 1.50
CA PHE A 67 -13.00 9.01 1.21
C PHE A 67 -12.56 8.97 -0.25
N GLY A 68 -13.30 8.28 -1.13
CA GLY A 68 -12.96 8.19 -2.56
C GLY A 68 -12.87 9.55 -3.26
N ARG A 69 -13.61 10.56 -2.76
CA ARG A 69 -13.57 11.95 -3.28
C ARG A 69 -12.59 12.87 -2.54
N LEU A 70 -11.88 12.36 -1.53
CA LEU A 70 -10.97 13.18 -0.74
C LEU A 70 -9.90 13.84 -1.61
N ALA A 71 -9.35 13.09 -2.56
CA ALA A 71 -8.35 13.58 -3.50
C ALA A 71 -8.86 14.72 -4.40
N ASP A 72 -10.17 14.74 -4.70
CA ASP A 72 -10.80 15.82 -5.49
C ASP A 72 -10.95 17.11 -4.67
N GLN A 73 -11.11 17.00 -3.35
CA GLN A 73 -11.33 18.13 -2.45
C GLN A 73 -10.04 18.80 -1.98
N ILE A 74 -9.03 18.01 -1.59
CA ILE A 74 -7.78 18.52 -1.00
C ILE A 74 -6.59 18.49 -1.96
N GLY A 75 -6.77 17.94 -3.16
CA GLY A 75 -5.73 17.74 -4.15
C GLY A 75 -5.07 16.37 -4.08
N ARG A 76 -4.48 15.93 -5.19
CA ARG A 76 -3.96 14.55 -5.35
C ARG A 76 -2.79 14.24 -4.44
N ARG A 77 -1.83 15.16 -4.38
CA ARG A 77 -0.62 15.02 -3.57
C ARG A 77 -0.91 15.02 -2.06
N PRO A 78 -1.65 15.98 -1.49
CA PRO A 78 -2.05 15.94 -0.10
C PRO A 78 -2.88 14.69 0.27
N ALA A 79 -3.70 14.18 -0.64
CA ALA A 79 -4.51 12.98 -0.40
C ALA A 79 -3.68 11.68 -0.33
N SER A 80 -2.49 11.66 -0.94
CA SER A 80 -1.60 10.50 -0.90
C SER A 80 -0.90 10.33 0.46
N LEU A 81 -0.65 11.40 1.19
CA LEU A 81 0.08 11.36 2.47
C LEU A 81 -0.67 10.62 3.58
N PRO A 82 -1.98 10.87 3.81
CA PRO A 82 -2.76 10.10 4.77
C PRO A 82 -2.74 8.59 4.47
N ALA A 83 -2.79 8.20 3.19
CA ALA A 83 -2.72 6.79 2.81
C ALA A 83 -1.40 6.15 3.28
N VAL A 84 -0.26 6.80 3.04
CA VAL A 84 1.04 6.31 3.51
C VAL A 84 1.13 6.30 5.03
N ALA A 85 0.66 7.35 5.71
CA ALA A 85 0.68 7.43 7.18
C ALA A 85 -0.13 6.28 7.82
N VAL A 86 -1.33 6.00 7.28
CA VAL A 86 -2.16 4.88 7.73
C VAL A 86 -1.50 3.54 7.39
N GLY A 87 -0.80 3.43 6.25
CA GLY A 87 -0.01 2.25 5.88
C GLY A 87 1.14 1.98 6.87
N ILE A 88 1.85 3.02 7.28
CA ILE A 88 2.88 2.95 8.33
C ILE A 88 2.27 2.47 9.64
N ALA A 89 1.14 3.05 10.07
CA ALA A 89 0.44 2.61 11.27
C ALA A 89 0.06 1.12 11.20
N SER A 90 -0.48 0.66 10.07
CA SER A 90 -0.79 -0.77 9.86
C SER A 90 0.46 -1.65 10.00
N ALA A 91 1.57 -1.28 9.35
CA ALA A 91 2.81 -2.05 9.40
C ALA A 91 3.37 -2.14 10.83
N VAL A 92 3.29 -1.05 11.60
CA VAL A 92 3.69 -1.02 13.02
C VAL A 92 2.79 -1.94 13.85
N ILE A 93 1.46 -1.91 13.64
CA ILE A 93 0.51 -2.78 14.36
C ILE A 93 0.81 -4.26 14.06
N PHE A 94 1.09 -4.62 12.79
CA PHE A 94 1.51 -5.98 12.43
C PHE A 94 2.83 -6.37 13.10
N ALA A 95 3.85 -5.52 13.07
CA ALA A 95 5.15 -5.79 13.67
C ALA A 95 5.09 -5.95 15.20
N ALA A 96 4.15 -5.25 15.85
CA ALA A 96 3.91 -5.29 17.29
C ALA A 96 2.86 -6.32 17.70
N ALA A 97 2.29 -7.10 16.77
CA ALA A 97 1.20 -8.02 17.05
C ALA A 97 1.57 -9.09 18.08
N GLN A 98 0.77 -9.19 19.14
CA GLN A 98 0.92 -10.13 20.26
C GLN A 98 -0.24 -11.13 20.36
N GLY A 99 -1.18 -11.09 19.42
CA GLY A 99 -2.35 -11.98 19.42
C GLY A 99 -3.26 -11.73 18.23
N THR A 100 -4.26 -12.58 18.09
CA THR A 100 -5.18 -12.59 16.95
C THR A 100 -5.93 -11.25 16.77
N GLY A 101 -6.33 -10.59 17.86
CA GLY A 101 -7.04 -9.31 17.81
C GLY A 101 -6.23 -8.21 17.10
N TRP A 102 -4.91 -8.20 17.26
CA TRP A 102 -4.01 -7.26 16.57
C TRP A 102 -4.06 -7.44 15.05
N LEU A 103 -4.21 -8.68 14.57
CA LEU A 103 -4.28 -8.97 13.13
C LEU A 103 -5.55 -8.41 12.51
N PHE A 104 -6.69 -8.42 13.22
CA PHE A 104 -7.93 -7.79 12.78
C PHE A 104 -7.75 -6.28 12.62
N VAL A 105 -7.21 -5.62 13.65
CA VAL A 105 -6.96 -4.18 13.61
C VAL A 105 -5.97 -3.83 12.49
N ALA A 106 -4.83 -4.51 12.44
CA ALA A 106 -3.82 -4.28 11.42
C ALA A 106 -4.38 -4.44 10.01
N ARG A 107 -5.22 -5.47 9.78
CA ARG A 107 -5.86 -5.72 8.48
C ARG A 107 -6.90 -4.66 8.11
N GLY A 108 -7.73 -4.25 9.04
CA GLY A 108 -8.69 -3.15 8.81
C GLY A 108 -7.98 -1.85 8.42
N VAL A 109 -6.93 -1.50 9.19
CA VAL A 109 -6.10 -0.31 8.91
C VAL A 109 -5.34 -0.45 7.58
N SER A 110 -4.80 -1.63 7.26
CA SER A 110 -4.15 -1.90 5.97
C SER A 110 -5.12 -1.74 4.80
N GLY A 111 -6.33 -2.30 4.91
CA GLY A 111 -7.36 -2.15 3.90
C GLY A 111 -7.75 -0.69 3.68
N PHE A 112 -7.97 0.05 4.77
CA PHE A 112 -8.30 1.47 4.71
C PHE A 112 -7.20 2.29 4.02
N SER A 113 -5.94 2.04 4.38
CA SER A 113 -4.77 2.64 3.75
C SER A 113 -4.72 2.37 2.24
N THR A 114 -4.92 1.10 1.83
CA THR A 114 -4.88 0.70 0.41
C THR A 114 -6.04 1.32 -0.37
N GLY A 115 -7.23 1.43 0.23
CA GLY A 115 -8.38 2.10 -0.38
C GLY A 115 -8.13 3.59 -0.62
N LEU A 116 -7.58 4.30 0.37
CA LEU A 116 -7.17 5.70 0.21
C LEU A 116 -6.13 5.88 -0.89
N ALA A 117 -5.09 5.03 -0.89
CA ALA A 117 -4.02 5.08 -1.88
C ALA A 117 -4.54 4.80 -3.29
N SER A 118 -5.38 3.78 -3.46
CA SER A 118 -5.95 3.39 -4.74
C SER A 118 -6.77 4.53 -5.35
N GLY A 119 -7.65 5.16 -4.57
CA GLY A 119 -8.45 6.31 -5.03
C GLY A 119 -7.58 7.51 -5.42
N ALA A 120 -6.66 7.94 -4.55
CA ALA A 120 -5.81 9.10 -4.79
C ALA A 120 -4.82 8.88 -5.94
N ALA A 121 -4.11 7.74 -5.96
CA ALA A 121 -3.06 7.47 -6.92
C ALA A 121 -3.59 7.24 -8.33
N THR A 122 -4.69 6.47 -8.50
CA THR A 122 -5.27 6.24 -9.82
C THR A 122 -5.79 7.53 -10.45
N ALA A 123 -6.41 8.39 -9.65
CA ALA A 123 -6.88 9.69 -10.11
C ALA A 123 -5.69 10.63 -10.45
N TRP A 124 -4.62 10.61 -9.66
CA TRP A 124 -3.42 11.40 -9.95
C TRP A 124 -2.72 10.95 -11.24
N ILE A 125 -2.54 9.63 -11.41
CA ILE A 125 -2.01 9.06 -12.65
C ILE A 125 -2.86 9.49 -13.85
N ALA A 126 -4.21 9.47 -13.73
CA ALA A 126 -5.10 9.90 -14.80
C ALA A 126 -4.91 11.37 -15.17
N GLU A 127 -4.70 12.25 -14.19
CA GLU A 127 -4.44 13.68 -14.43
C GLU A 127 -3.08 13.95 -15.08
N LEU A 128 -2.05 13.21 -14.71
CA LEU A 128 -0.72 13.34 -15.32
C LEU A 128 -0.72 12.96 -16.81
N TYR A 129 -1.71 12.16 -17.24
CA TYR A 129 -1.97 11.82 -18.64
C TYR A 129 -3.11 12.64 -19.29
N ALA A 130 -3.54 13.73 -18.66
CA ALA A 130 -4.72 14.54 -19.08
C ALA A 130 -4.69 15.08 -20.52
N GLY A 131 -3.58 14.92 -21.23
CA GLY A 131 -3.46 15.32 -22.64
C GLY A 131 -4.09 14.38 -23.65
N ASN A 132 -4.59 13.19 -23.33
CA ASN A 132 -5.49 12.34 -24.16
C ASN A 132 -5.42 10.81 -23.97
N ASP A 133 -4.56 10.24 -23.14
CA ASP A 133 -4.41 8.78 -23.14
C ASP A 133 -4.80 8.13 -21.80
N LYS A 134 -6.13 8.18 -21.50
CA LYS A 134 -6.71 7.47 -20.34
C LYS A 134 -6.36 5.97 -20.33
N SER A 135 -6.15 5.39 -21.51
CA SER A 135 -5.75 3.99 -21.66
C SER A 135 -4.33 3.76 -21.13
N ARG A 136 -3.38 4.67 -21.39
CA ARG A 136 -2.03 4.59 -20.80
C ARG A 136 -2.05 4.79 -19.29
N ALA A 137 -2.81 5.74 -18.80
CA ALA A 137 -2.97 5.97 -17.37
C ALA A 137 -3.48 4.70 -16.66
N ALA A 138 -4.53 4.08 -17.19
CA ALA A 138 -5.08 2.84 -16.66
C ALA A 138 -4.06 1.69 -16.70
N ARG A 139 -3.28 1.56 -17.79
CA ARG A 139 -2.22 0.53 -17.88
C ARG A 139 -1.15 0.72 -16.83
N VAL A 140 -0.69 1.93 -16.59
CA VAL A 140 0.34 2.22 -15.57
C VAL A 140 -0.19 1.92 -14.17
N ALA A 141 -1.41 2.36 -13.84
CA ALA A 141 -2.02 2.07 -12.55
C ALA A 141 -2.22 0.56 -12.33
N SER A 142 -2.69 -0.16 -13.35
CA SER A 142 -2.86 -1.61 -13.29
C SER A 142 -1.52 -2.34 -13.17
N ALA A 143 -0.50 -1.92 -13.92
CA ALA A 143 0.84 -2.50 -13.84
C ALA A 143 1.46 -2.33 -12.45
N ALA A 144 1.34 -1.14 -11.85
CA ALA A 144 1.79 -0.89 -10.49
C ALA A 144 1.07 -1.77 -9.45
N ASN A 145 -0.26 -1.91 -9.60
CA ASN A 145 -1.07 -2.78 -8.75
C ASN A 145 -0.62 -4.25 -8.87
N PHE A 146 -0.58 -4.79 -10.09
CA PHE A 146 -0.18 -6.19 -10.31
C PHE A 146 1.24 -6.46 -9.84
N PHE A 147 2.17 -5.53 -10.08
CA PHE A 147 3.54 -5.64 -9.55
C PHE A 147 3.53 -5.74 -8.02
N GLY A 148 2.78 -4.85 -7.34
CA GLY A 148 2.66 -4.88 -5.89
C GLY A 148 2.04 -6.19 -5.37
N CYS A 149 0.97 -6.66 -6.03
CA CYS A 149 0.31 -7.92 -5.70
C CYS A 149 1.22 -9.15 -5.89
N ALA A 150 2.13 -9.12 -6.87
CA ALA A 150 3.09 -10.19 -7.10
C ALA A 150 4.30 -10.10 -6.15
N ALA A 151 4.85 -8.89 -5.96
CA ALA A 151 6.02 -8.68 -5.10
C ALA A 151 5.72 -8.90 -3.62
N GLY A 152 4.50 -8.55 -3.15
CA GLY A 152 4.11 -8.72 -1.75
C GLY A 152 4.31 -10.13 -1.22
N PRO A 153 3.70 -11.16 -1.83
CA PRO A 153 3.87 -12.55 -1.41
C PRO A 153 5.30 -13.06 -1.56
N LEU A 154 6.03 -12.63 -2.58
CA LEU A 154 7.42 -13.00 -2.77
C LEU A 154 8.29 -12.48 -1.62
N ILE A 155 8.18 -11.19 -1.31
CA ILE A 155 8.90 -10.58 -0.20
C ILE A 155 8.51 -11.25 1.11
N GLY A 156 7.21 -11.34 1.41
CA GLY A 156 6.70 -11.97 2.62
C GLY A 156 7.14 -13.44 2.75
N GLY A 157 7.14 -14.20 1.64
CA GLY A 157 7.59 -15.60 1.59
C GLY A 157 9.09 -15.76 1.88
N VAL A 158 9.92 -14.89 1.29
CA VAL A 158 11.36 -14.86 1.57
C VAL A 158 11.62 -14.60 3.06
N PHE A 159 10.94 -13.61 3.64
CA PHE A 159 11.06 -13.35 5.08
C PHE A 159 10.53 -14.51 5.92
N ALA A 160 9.39 -15.12 5.53
CA ALA A 160 8.81 -16.27 6.24
C ALA A 160 9.77 -17.46 6.31
N GLN A 161 10.56 -17.67 5.25
CA GLN A 161 11.44 -18.83 5.13
C GLN A 161 12.84 -18.59 5.70
N PHE A 162 13.41 -17.40 5.53
CA PHE A 162 14.84 -17.17 5.79
C PHE A 162 15.12 -16.20 6.94
N ALA A 163 14.13 -15.40 7.39
CA ALA A 163 14.38 -14.41 8.43
C ALA A 163 14.33 -15.02 9.83
N PRO A 164 15.23 -14.62 10.77
CA PRO A 164 15.22 -15.10 12.14
C PRO A 164 13.98 -14.62 12.95
N ALA A 165 13.37 -13.51 12.54
CA ALA A 165 12.15 -12.96 13.13
C ALA A 165 11.17 -12.51 12.03
N PRO A 166 10.58 -13.47 11.27
CA PRO A 166 9.84 -13.17 10.05
C PRO A 166 8.66 -12.22 10.28
N LEU A 167 7.93 -12.39 11.39
CA LEU A 167 6.76 -11.60 11.75
C LEU A 167 7.05 -10.13 12.07
N ARG A 168 8.31 -9.78 12.30
CA ARG A 168 8.76 -8.40 12.55
C ARG A 168 9.55 -7.85 11.39
N LEU A 169 10.56 -8.60 10.91
CA LEU A 169 11.49 -8.12 9.89
C LEU A 169 10.80 -7.83 8.55
N ALA A 170 9.79 -8.61 8.17
CA ALA A 170 9.01 -8.36 6.96
C ALA A 170 8.34 -6.97 6.99
N TYR A 171 7.76 -6.60 8.12
CA TYR A 171 7.11 -5.29 8.26
C TYR A 171 8.10 -4.14 8.45
N LEU A 172 9.25 -4.37 9.09
CA LEU A 172 10.31 -3.37 9.15
C LEU A 172 10.87 -3.06 7.75
N ALA A 173 11.09 -4.08 6.93
CA ALA A 173 11.47 -3.90 5.53
C ALA A 173 10.39 -3.14 4.74
N TYR A 174 9.12 -3.47 4.96
CA TYR A 174 8.00 -2.76 4.35
C TYR A 174 7.92 -1.29 4.81
N LEU A 175 8.19 -1.00 6.09
CA LEU A 175 8.27 0.38 6.61
C LEU A 175 9.34 1.20 5.90
N VAL A 176 10.49 0.62 5.61
CA VAL A 176 11.55 1.30 4.81
C VAL A 176 11.03 1.65 3.42
N LEU A 177 10.32 0.74 2.76
CA LEU A 177 9.70 1.01 1.45
C LEU A 177 8.65 2.13 1.53
N LEU A 178 7.80 2.14 2.58
CA LEU A 178 6.81 3.19 2.79
C LEU A 178 7.43 4.56 3.03
N CYS A 179 8.50 4.62 3.84
CA CYS A 179 9.23 5.87 4.08
C CYS A 179 9.89 6.38 2.78
N GLY A 180 10.46 5.49 1.97
CA GLY A 180 10.98 5.81 0.65
C GLY A 180 9.92 6.35 -0.30
N ALA A 181 8.73 5.73 -0.31
CA ALA A 181 7.58 6.19 -1.10
C ALA A 181 7.10 7.58 -0.65
N ALA A 182 7.02 7.80 0.67
CA ALA A 182 6.67 9.13 1.21
C ALA A 182 7.66 10.19 0.75
N GLY A 183 8.97 9.92 0.84
CA GLY A 183 10.02 10.82 0.37
C GLY A 183 9.92 11.14 -1.11
N ALA A 184 9.64 10.13 -1.95
CA ALA A 184 9.49 10.29 -3.39
C ALA A 184 8.33 11.21 -3.79
N ILE A 185 7.26 11.30 -2.99
CA ILE A 185 6.13 12.21 -3.23
C ILE A 185 6.52 13.67 -2.99
N PHE A 186 7.50 13.95 -2.12
CA PHE A 186 7.93 15.31 -1.81
C PHE A 186 8.91 15.91 -2.84
N VAL A 187 9.61 15.08 -3.61
CA VAL A 187 10.66 15.51 -4.55
C VAL A 187 10.13 16.24 -5.79
N PRO A 188 9.06 15.81 -6.48
CA PRO A 188 8.56 16.55 -7.65
C PRO A 188 7.85 17.85 -7.23
N ARG A 189 8.43 18.97 -7.58
CA ARG A 189 7.79 20.30 -7.54
C ARG A 189 7.36 20.73 -8.92
#